data_c21f430f92d6fd32746437bb108885c0
#
_entry.id   c21f430f92d6fd32746437bb108885c0
#
_cell.length_a   1.000
_cell.length_b   1.000
_cell.length_c   1.000
_cell.angle_alpha   90.00
_cell.angle_beta   90.00
_cell.angle_gamma   90.00
#
_symmetry.space_group_name_H-M   'P 1'
#
loop_
_entity.id
_entity.type
_entity.pdbx_description
1 polymer ?
#
loop_
_entity_poly.entity_id
_entity_poly.type
_entity_poly.pdbx_seq_one_letter_code
_entity_poly.pdbx_strand_id
1 'polypeptide(L)'
;TAEYRAAQPYADADVTNGEREAHICKASHTLQQGGPNTVGPNLYGFFGKPAGSVEGFGYSPALNEADFVWTPRALDAWLAQPARFLPGNRMTYPGVPKAGDRVDLIAYLLGATDAGN
;
A
#
# COMPACT_ATOMS: atom_id res chain seq x y z
N THR A 1 0.95 7.83 -10.66
CA THR A 1 -0.09 7.96 -9.61
C THR A 1 -1.22 8.90 -10.00
N ALA A 2 -0.94 9.97 -10.73
CA ALA A 2 -2.00 10.89 -11.16
C ALA A 2 -3.09 10.18 -11.97
N GLU A 3 -2.70 9.27 -12.86
CA GLU A 3 -3.65 8.48 -13.64
C GLU A 3 -4.52 7.58 -12.76
N TYR A 4 -3.94 6.96 -11.75
CA TYR A 4 -4.68 6.11 -10.82
C TYR A 4 -5.67 6.93 -10.00
N ARG A 5 -5.27 8.12 -9.54
CA ARG A 5 -6.13 8.99 -8.74
C ARG A 5 -7.33 9.49 -9.52
N ALA A 6 -7.14 9.72 -10.82
CA ALA A 6 -8.22 10.18 -11.71
C ALA A 6 -9.16 9.06 -12.16
N ALA A 7 -8.77 7.81 -12.00
CA ALA A 7 -9.54 6.66 -12.47
C ALA A 7 -10.57 6.22 -11.43
N GLN A 8 -11.69 5.69 -11.92
CA GLN A 8 -12.67 5.06 -11.04
C GLN A 8 -12.18 3.69 -10.58
N PRO A 9 -12.51 3.27 -9.37
CA PRO A 9 -13.39 3.93 -8.39
C PRO A 9 -12.70 4.97 -7.49
N TYR A 10 -11.41 5.20 -7.66
CA TYR A 10 -10.61 6.00 -6.71
C TYR A 10 -10.92 7.49 -6.79
N ALA A 11 -11.30 8.00 -7.96
CA ALA A 11 -11.63 9.42 -8.13
C ALA A 11 -12.79 9.88 -7.23
N ASP A 12 -13.75 9.00 -6.96
CA ASP A 12 -14.93 9.31 -6.16
C ASP A 12 -14.89 8.69 -4.76
N ALA A 13 -13.74 8.18 -4.34
CA ALA A 13 -13.61 7.52 -3.05
C ALA A 13 -13.69 8.51 -1.90
N ASP A 14 -14.06 8.02 -0.71
CA ASP A 14 -14.08 8.78 0.54
C ASP A 14 -12.68 8.74 1.17
N VAL A 15 -11.86 9.77 0.87
CA VAL A 15 -10.49 9.82 1.40
C VAL A 15 -10.44 10.05 2.90
N THR A 16 -11.48 10.61 3.51
CA THR A 16 -11.56 10.74 4.97
C THR A 16 -11.69 9.36 5.61
N ASN A 17 -12.53 8.51 5.06
CA ASN A 17 -12.59 7.12 5.51
C ASN A 17 -11.28 6.39 5.22
N GLY A 18 -10.66 6.66 4.09
CA GLY A 18 -9.36 6.10 3.73
C GLY A 18 -8.26 6.46 4.73
N GLU A 19 -8.23 7.70 5.18
CA GLU A 19 -7.30 8.14 6.22
C GLU A 19 -7.53 7.39 7.54
N ARG A 20 -8.78 7.18 7.90
CA ARG A 20 -9.15 6.41 9.09
C ARG A 20 -8.67 4.96 8.98
N GLU A 21 -8.89 4.33 7.83
CA GLU A 21 -8.43 2.97 7.57
C GLU A 21 -6.89 2.88 7.55
N ALA A 22 -6.21 3.94 7.09
CA ALA A 22 -4.75 3.98 7.05
C ALA A 22 -4.09 4.12 8.42
N HIS A 23 -4.85 4.42 9.44
CA HIS A 23 -4.30 4.65 10.78
C HIS A 23 -3.48 3.45 11.27
N ILE A 24 -3.95 2.25 11.01
CA ILE A 24 -3.21 1.04 11.39
C ILE A 24 -1.94 0.86 10.53
N CYS A 25 -1.96 1.30 9.29
CA CYS A 25 -0.77 1.26 8.41
C CYS A 25 0.33 2.16 8.95
N LYS A 26 -0.02 3.33 9.47
CA LYS A 26 0.92 4.30 10.02
C LYS A 26 1.60 3.82 11.30
N ALA A 27 1.05 2.80 11.95
CA ALA A 27 1.70 2.17 13.09
C ALA A 27 2.98 1.43 12.71
N SER A 28 3.08 1.00 11.44
CA SER A 28 4.20 0.18 10.94
C SER A 28 4.91 0.77 9.74
N HIS A 29 4.35 1.78 9.09
CA HIS A 29 4.91 2.40 7.87
C HIS A 29 4.91 3.91 7.99
N THR A 30 5.94 4.55 7.45
CA THR A 30 5.91 5.99 7.19
C THR A 30 5.46 6.23 5.76
N LEU A 31 4.79 7.36 5.51
CA LEU A 31 4.23 7.68 4.19
C LEU A 31 4.93 8.86 3.52
N GLN A 32 5.58 9.72 4.30
CA GLN A 32 6.19 10.95 3.79
C GLN A 32 7.56 10.70 3.16
N GLN A 33 7.96 11.61 2.28
CA GLN A 33 9.27 11.59 1.66
C GLN A 33 10.37 11.62 2.74
N GLY A 34 11.35 10.74 2.60
CA GLY A 34 12.46 10.68 3.54
C GLY A 34 12.12 10.06 4.88
N GLY A 35 10.89 9.56 5.05
CA GLY A 35 10.51 8.89 6.29
C GLY A 35 11.30 7.60 6.51
N PRO A 36 11.59 7.24 7.77
CA PRO A 36 12.36 6.04 8.05
C PRO A 36 11.57 4.77 7.77
N ASN A 37 12.29 3.68 7.49
CA ASN A 37 11.72 2.34 7.58
C ASN A 37 11.55 2.02 9.06
N THR A 38 10.42 1.42 9.40
CA THR A 38 10.12 1.01 10.78
C THR A 38 9.86 -0.49 10.80
N VAL A 39 8.72 -0.94 11.34
CA VAL A 39 8.35 -2.35 11.25
C VAL A 39 8.15 -2.75 9.78
N GLY A 40 7.53 -1.87 8.99
CA GLY A 40 7.44 -2.00 7.54
C GLY A 40 8.25 -0.91 6.83
N PRO A 41 8.40 -1.02 5.50
CA PRO A 41 9.15 -0.02 4.73
C PRO A 41 8.39 1.30 4.61
N ASN A 42 9.13 2.38 4.32
CA ASN A 42 8.54 3.65 3.94
C ASN A 42 7.76 3.46 2.62
N LEU A 43 6.57 4.02 2.53
CA LEU A 43 5.67 3.82 1.39
C LEU A 43 5.66 4.99 0.40
N TYR A 44 6.46 6.03 0.63
CA TYR A 44 6.49 7.18 -0.28
C TYR A 44 6.88 6.74 -1.70
N GLY A 45 6.05 7.07 -2.68
CA GLY A 45 6.32 6.75 -4.07
C GLY A 45 6.21 5.27 -4.44
N PHE A 46 5.59 4.43 -3.61
CA PHE A 46 5.62 2.98 -3.84
C PHE A 46 4.72 2.52 -5.00
N PHE A 47 3.67 3.26 -5.34
CA PHE A 47 2.85 2.90 -6.49
C PHE A 47 3.69 2.96 -7.77
N GLY A 48 3.64 1.90 -8.56
CA GLY A 48 4.44 1.78 -9.77
C GLY A 48 5.83 1.19 -9.55
N LYS A 49 6.20 0.91 -8.32
CA LYS A 49 7.49 0.29 -7.99
C LYS A 49 7.34 -1.22 -7.85
N PRO A 50 8.41 -1.97 -8.14
CA PRO A 50 8.40 -3.41 -7.88
C PRO A 50 8.20 -3.72 -6.40
N ALA A 51 7.49 -4.79 -6.09
CA ALA A 51 7.37 -5.28 -4.73
C ALA A 51 8.76 -5.62 -4.18
N GLY A 52 8.98 -5.33 -2.89
CA GLY A 52 10.24 -5.63 -2.23
C GLY A 52 11.41 -4.76 -2.67
N SER A 53 11.16 -3.55 -3.19
CA SER A 53 12.21 -2.71 -3.80
C SER A 53 12.70 -1.55 -2.94
N VAL A 54 12.14 -1.31 -1.76
CA VAL A 54 12.61 -0.20 -0.91
C VAL A 54 14.01 -0.52 -0.37
N GLU A 55 14.96 0.37 -0.63
CA GLU A 55 16.33 0.22 -0.17
C GLU A 55 16.42 0.22 1.36
N GLY A 56 17.31 -0.60 1.88
CA GLY A 56 17.58 -0.64 3.31
C GLY A 56 16.54 -1.36 4.16
N PHE A 57 15.50 -1.92 3.54
CA PHE A 57 14.52 -2.69 4.29
C PHE A 57 14.73 -4.20 4.11
N GLY A 58 14.69 -4.94 5.23
CA GLY A 58 14.83 -6.39 5.22
C GLY A 58 13.49 -7.09 4.96
N TYR A 59 13.19 -7.36 3.70
CA TYR A 59 11.96 -8.05 3.32
C TYR A 59 11.99 -9.53 3.65
N SER A 60 10.80 -10.13 3.79
CA SER A 60 10.66 -11.58 3.80
C SER A 60 11.14 -12.17 2.47
N PRO A 61 11.57 -13.44 2.42
CA PRO A 61 11.89 -14.08 1.14
C PRO A 61 10.74 -13.99 0.13
N ALA A 62 9.49 -14.10 0.60
CA ALA A 62 8.31 -13.99 -0.26
C ALA A 62 8.27 -12.65 -0.99
N LEU A 63 8.54 -11.53 -0.31
CA LEU A 63 8.56 -10.22 -0.93
C LEU A 63 9.80 -9.97 -1.77
N ASN A 64 10.97 -10.47 -1.36
CA ASN A 64 12.19 -10.35 -2.14
C ASN A 64 12.08 -11.08 -3.49
N GLU A 65 11.36 -12.17 -3.52
CA GLU A 65 11.20 -13.00 -4.72
C GLU A 65 9.96 -12.63 -5.55
N ALA A 66 9.12 -11.73 -5.06
CA ALA A 66 7.92 -11.33 -5.77
C ALA A 66 8.28 -10.56 -7.05
N ASP A 67 7.56 -10.83 -8.13
CA ASP A 67 7.85 -10.24 -9.44
C ASP A 67 6.68 -9.40 -9.97
N PHE A 68 6.00 -8.68 -9.09
CA PHE A 68 4.92 -7.79 -9.50
C PHE A 68 5.23 -6.35 -9.09
N VAL A 69 4.50 -5.42 -9.71
CA VAL A 69 4.58 -3.99 -9.44
C VAL A 69 3.36 -3.58 -8.62
N TRP A 70 3.55 -2.68 -7.65
CA TRP A 70 2.45 -2.17 -6.85
C TRP A 70 1.55 -1.25 -7.69
N THR A 71 0.41 -1.79 -8.10
CA THR A 71 -0.68 -1.04 -8.70
C THR A 71 -1.84 -0.98 -7.70
N PRO A 72 -2.83 -0.08 -7.89
CA PRO A 72 -4.02 -0.12 -7.05
C PRO A 72 -4.71 -1.48 -7.04
N ARG A 73 -4.73 -2.18 -8.18
CA ARG A 73 -5.32 -3.51 -8.28
C ARG A 73 -4.55 -4.55 -7.47
N ALA A 74 -3.23 -4.54 -7.55
CA ALA A 74 -2.38 -5.44 -6.76
C ALA A 74 -2.54 -5.15 -5.27
N LEU A 75 -2.58 -3.87 -4.89
CA LEU A 75 -2.77 -3.47 -3.50
C LEU A 75 -4.15 -3.88 -2.98
N ASP A 76 -5.20 -3.76 -3.79
CA ASP A 76 -6.53 -4.22 -3.40
C ASP A 76 -6.53 -5.71 -3.07
N ALA A 77 -5.92 -6.53 -3.91
CA ALA A 77 -5.81 -7.98 -3.69
C ALA A 77 -4.99 -8.30 -2.44
N TRP A 78 -3.89 -7.58 -2.21
CA TRP A 78 -3.06 -7.71 -1.02
C TRP A 78 -3.85 -7.34 0.24
N LEU A 79 -4.53 -6.19 0.23
CA LEU A 79 -5.27 -5.71 1.40
C LEU A 79 -6.48 -6.58 1.73
N ALA A 80 -7.04 -7.28 0.76
CA ALA A 80 -8.15 -8.19 1.02
C ALA A 80 -7.73 -9.33 1.95
N GLN A 81 -6.58 -9.94 1.68
CA GLN A 81 -6.02 -11.04 2.49
C GLN A 81 -4.51 -11.13 2.28
N PRO A 82 -3.69 -10.36 3.04
CA PRO A 82 -2.25 -10.34 2.80
C PRO A 82 -1.57 -11.71 2.85
N ALA A 83 -1.93 -12.54 3.82
CA ALA A 83 -1.32 -13.87 3.97
C ALA A 83 -1.65 -14.81 2.82
N ARG A 84 -2.82 -14.63 2.20
CA ARG A 84 -3.25 -15.44 1.06
C ARG A 84 -2.70 -14.93 -0.25
N PHE A 85 -2.63 -13.61 -0.42
CA PHE A 85 -2.09 -12.99 -1.63
C PHE A 85 -0.62 -13.34 -1.82
N LEU A 86 0.15 -13.27 -0.74
CA LEU A 86 1.58 -13.59 -0.76
C LEU A 86 1.96 -14.39 0.49
N PRO A 87 1.77 -15.71 0.45
CA PRO A 87 2.12 -16.56 1.59
C PRO A 87 3.59 -16.41 1.98
N GLY A 88 3.86 -16.36 3.27
CA GLY A 88 5.22 -16.17 3.77
C GLY A 88 5.65 -14.74 3.97
N ASN A 89 4.79 -13.75 3.67
CA ASN A 89 5.09 -12.37 4.04
C ASN A 89 5.04 -12.22 5.58
N ARG A 90 5.75 -11.20 6.09
CA ARG A 90 5.85 -10.96 7.54
C ARG A 90 4.87 -9.94 8.07
N MET A 91 4.02 -9.38 7.24
CA MET A 91 3.05 -8.39 7.69
C MET A 91 1.92 -9.08 8.45
N THR A 92 1.82 -8.80 9.75
CA THR A 92 0.79 -9.40 10.62
C THR A 92 -0.50 -8.58 10.59
N TYR A 93 -1.02 -8.33 9.41
CA TYR A 93 -2.21 -7.53 9.20
C TYR A 93 -3.30 -8.42 8.60
N PRO A 94 -4.48 -8.47 9.22
CA PRO A 94 -5.54 -9.37 8.74
C PRO A 94 -6.17 -8.94 7.42
N GLY A 95 -5.96 -7.69 7.01
CA GLY A 95 -6.54 -7.16 5.79
C GLY A 95 -7.77 -6.30 6.05
N VAL A 96 -8.34 -5.80 4.96
CA VAL A 96 -9.54 -4.95 4.97
C VAL A 96 -10.65 -5.73 4.25
N PRO A 97 -11.64 -6.27 4.97
CA PRO A 97 -12.61 -7.17 4.36
C PRO A 97 -13.61 -6.51 3.41
N LYS A 98 -13.95 -5.23 3.65
CA LYS A 98 -14.94 -4.54 2.82
C LYS A 98 -14.28 -3.88 1.62
N ALA A 99 -14.79 -4.19 0.42
CA ALA A 99 -14.24 -3.65 -0.83
C ALA A 99 -14.28 -2.11 -0.87
N GLY A 100 -15.36 -1.49 -0.37
CA GLY A 100 -15.48 -0.04 -0.31
C GLY A 100 -14.41 0.61 0.57
N ASP A 101 -14.12 0.00 1.73
CA ASP A 101 -13.07 0.49 2.62
C ASP A 101 -11.69 0.36 1.98
N ARG A 102 -11.45 -0.71 1.20
CA ARG A 102 -10.20 -0.85 0.45
C ARG A 102 -10.05 0.23 -0.61
N VAL A 103 -11.11 0.54 -1.33
CA VAL A 103 -11.10 1.62 -2.31
C VAL A 103 -10.74 2.95 -1.65
N ASP A 104 -11.37 3.27 -0.53
CA ASP A 104 -11.12 4.51 0.20
C ASP A 104 -9.68 4.57 0.71
N LEU A 105 -9.18 3.47 1.27
CA LEU A 105 -7.81 3.39 1.75
C LEU A 105 -6.79 3.57 0.62
N ILE A 106 -7.00 2.91 -0.51
CA ILE A 106 -6.11 3.02 -1.67
C ILE A 106 -6.11 4.45 -2.20
N ALA A 107 -7.28 5.09 -2.29
CA ALA A 107 -7.37 6.48 -2.74
C ALA A 107 -6.60 7.42 -1.81
N TYR A 108 -6.72 7.22 -0.50
CA TYR A 108 -5.95 8.00 0.47
C TYR A 108 -4.44 7.78 0.28
N LEU A 109 -4.01 6.53 0.14
CA LEU A 109 -2.59 6.21 -0.03
C LEU A 109 -2.04 6.77 -1.35
N LEU A 110 -2.82 6.74 -2.42
CA LEU A 110 -2.41 7.35 -3.69
C LEU A 110 -2.04 8.81 -3.53
N GLY A 111 -2.81 9.56 -2.73
CA GLY A 111 -2.49 10.96 -2.44
C GLY A 111 -1.36 11.13 -1.45
N ALA A 112 -1.40 10.37 -0.36
CA ALA A 112 -0.45 10.53 0.76
C ALA A 112 0.98 10.10 0.42
N THR A 113 1.14 9.18 -0.55
CA THR A 113 2.45 8.67 -0.95
C THR A 113 2.90 9.16 -2.33
N ASP A 114 2.19 10.13 -2.90
CA ASP A 114 2.44 10.62 -4.26
C ASP A 114 3.81 11.30 -4.35
N ALA A 115 4.68 10.73 -5.17
CA ALA A 115 6.03 11.26 -5.44
C ALA A 115 6.10 12.10 -6.72
N GLY A 116 4.95 12.47 -7.29
CA GLY A 116 4.89 13.25 -8.53
C GLY A 116 5.00 12.43 -9.81
N ASN A 117 4.85 11.11 -9.72
CA ASN A 117 4.95 10.20 -10.87
C ASN A 117 3.61 10.01 -11.59
#